data_c12cb69fa48461920c29511b2dc7520c
#
_entry.id   c12cb69fa48461920c29511b2dc7520c
#
_cell.length_a   1.000
_cell.length_b   1.000
_cell.length_c   1.000
_cell.angle_alpha   90.00
_cell.angle_beta   90.00
_cell.angle_gamma   90.00
#
_symmetry.space_group_name_H-M   'P 1'
#
loop_
_entity.id
_entity.type
_entity.pdbx_description
1 polymer ?
#
loop_
_entity_poly.entity_id
_entity_poly.type
_entity_poly.pdbx_seq_one_letter_code
_entity_poly.pdbx_strand_id
1 'polypeptide(L)'
;DVGFKKQYEIFNKIQKNKISYTVINADTILQDPSTTIKKLCKKLQIRFTKKMLNWPKGKRSSDGIWSKVWYKKVEQSTTFNKYRKEYIVVPKKYSKIYDESLKYYDAMNKYSI
;
A
#
# COMPACT_ATOMS: atom_id res chain seq x y z
N ASP A 1 -16.19 -0.88 8.34
CA ASP A 1 -15.76 0.11 7.35
C ASP A 1 -14.43 -0.31 6.75
N VAL A 2 -14.39 -0.51 5.45
CA VAL A 2 -13.19 -1.00 4.73
C VAL A 2 -12.31 0.18 4.24
N GLY A 3 -12.80 1.42 4.40
CA GLY A 3 -12.05 2.65 4.09
C GLY A 3 -11.90 3.02 2.61
N PHE A 4 -12.17 2.14 1.65
CA PHE A 4 -11.99 2.41 0.22
C PHE A 4 -12.84 3.56 -0.31
N LYS A 5 -14.08 3.70 0.18
CA LYS A 5 -14.94 4.83 -0.17
C LYS A 5 -14.29 6.18 0.23
N LYS A 6 -13.81 6.28 1.47
CA LYS A 6 -13.13 7.49 1.96
C LYS A 6 -11.85 7.78 1.21
N GLN A 7 -11.06 6.76 0.93
CA GLN A 7 -9.85 6.89 0.12
C GLN A 7 -10.17 7.41 -1.29
N TYR A 8 -11.23 6.90 -1.91
CA TYR A 8 -11.69 7.36 -3.22
C TYR A 8 -12.21 8.81 -3.19
N GLU A 9 -12.93 9.21 -2.15
CA GLU A 9 -13.36 10.61 -1.95
C GLU A 9 -12.16 11.57 -1.87
N ILE A 10 -11.11 11.19 -1.14
CA ILE A 10 -9.85 11.93 -1.06
C ILE A 10 -9.17 11.99 -2.43
N PHE A 11 -9.09 10.85 -3.13
CA PHE A 11 -8.51 10.75 -4.47
C PHE A 11 -9.20 11.70 -5.45
N ASN A 12 -10.54 11.74 -5.47
CA ASN A 12 -11.30 12.65 -6.32
C ASN A 12 -11.04 14.13 -5.99
N LYS A 13 -10.92 14.48 -4.71
CA LYS A 13 -10.57 15.85 -4.29
C LYS A 13 -9.17 16.24 -4.79
N ILE A 14 -8.20 15.33 -4.69
CA ILE A 14 -6.83 15.53 -5.18
C ILE A 14 -6.84 15.79 -6.69
N GLN A 15 -7.56 14.96 -7.46
CA GLN A 15 -7.68 15.12 -8.91
C GLN A 15 -8.37 16.45 -9.30
N LYS A 16 -9.52 16.76 -8.65
CA LYS A 16 -10.28 17.98 -8.90
C LYS A 16 -9.44 19.25 -8.66
N ASN A 17 -8.60 19.23 -7.63
CA ASN A 17 -7.73 20.35 -7.29
C ASN A 17 -6.37 20.32 -8.03
N LYS A 18 -6.18 19.40 -8.97
CA LYS A 18 -4.94 19.24 -9.75
C LYS A 18 -3.68 19.08 -8.88
N ILE A 19 -3.83 18.48 -7.70
CA ILE A 19 -2.70 18.20 -6.81
C ILE A 19 -1.93 17.01 -7.36
N SER A 20 -0.60 17.10 -7.37
CA SER A 20 0.25 15.97 -7.77
C SER A 20 0.07 14.79 -6.81
N TYR A 21 -0.08 13.59 -7.36
CA TYR A 21 -0.27 12.37 -6.59
C TYR A 21 0.40 11.17 -7.25
N THR A 22 0.55 10.12 -6.49
CA THR A 22 0.98 8.80 -6.99
C THR A 22 0.11 7.73 -6.34
N VAL A 23 -0.47 6.88 -7.14
CA VAL A 23 -1.18 5.68 -6.67
C VAL A 23 -0.24 4.49 -6.80
N ILE A 24 -0.18 3.69 -5.76
CA ILE A 24 0.64 2.48 -5.73
C ILE A 24 -0.20 1.31 -5.21
N ASN A 25 -0.07 0.16 -5.86
CA ASN A 25 -0.72 -1.06 -5.43
C ASN A 25 0.26 -1.91 -4.62
N ALA A 26 -0.17 -2.39 -3.45
CA ALA A 26 0.65 -3.21 -2.57
C ALA A 26 1.11 -4.52 -3.24
N ASP A 27 0.26 -5.15 -4.05
CA ASP A 27 0.62 -6.36 -4.79
C ASP A 27 1.76 -6.09 -5.78
N THR A 28 1.71 -4.96 -6.48
CA THR A 28 2.78 -4.56 -7.41
C THR A 28 4.11 -4.36 -6.68
N ILE A 29 4.08 -3.78 -5.46
CA ILE A 29 5.29 -3.66 -4.64
C ILE A 29 5.83 -5.05 -4.30
N LEU A 30 4.98 -5.96 -3.86
CA LEU A 30 5.42 -7.30 -3.43
C LEU A 30 5.88 -8.18 -4.60
N GLN A 31 5.33 -7.98 -5.81
CA GLN A 31 5.75 -8.70 -7.01
C GLN A 31 7.15 -8.30 -7.47
N ASP A 32 7.44 -7.00 -7.49
CA ASP A 32 8.76 -6.47 -7.84
C ASP A 32 9.07 -5.20 -7.02
N PRO A 33 9.55 -5.36 -5.77
CA PRO A 33 9.85 -4.23 -4.90
C PRO A 33 10.87 -3.27 -5.50
N SER A 34 11.91 -3.80 -6.13
CA SER A 34 13.01 -2.97 -6.65
C SER A 34 12.52 -2.02 -7.75
N THR A 35 11.84 -2.54 -8.75
CA THR A 35 11.33 -1.72 -9.86
C THR A 35 10.24 -0.76 -9.38
N THR A 36 9.34 -1.22 -8.53
CA THR A 36 8.21 -0.40 -8.05
C THR A 36 8.70 0.75 -7.17
N ILE A 37 9.63 0.51 -6.23
CA ILE A 37 10.18 1.58 -5.38
C ILE A 37 11.02 2.57 -6.21
N LYS A 38 11.77 2.12 -7.22
CA LYS A 38 12.48 3.02 -8.15
C LYS A 38 11.52 3.95 -8.91
N LYS A 39 10.41 3.40 -9.43
CA LYS A 39 9.36 4.20 -10.09
C LYS A 39 8.75 5.21 -9.13
N LEU A 40 8.44 4.79 -7.90
CA LEU A 40 7.91 5.67 -6.86
C LEU A 40 8.89 6.81 -6.56
N CYS A 41 10.16 6.50 -6.31
CA CYS A 41 11.20 7.50 -6.06
C CYS A 41 11.32 8.51 -7.20
N LYS A 42 11.27 8.05 -8.46
CA LYS A 42 11.28 8.93 -9.64
C LYS A 42 10.06 9.86 -9.64
N LYS A 43 8.86 9.37 -9.34
CA LYS A 43 7.64 10.17 -9.27
C LYS A 43 7.69 11.22 -8.15
N LEU A 44 8.25 10.85 -7.01
CA LEU A 44 8.40 11.74 -5.85
C LEU A 44 9.65 12.63 -5.90
N GLN A 45 10.49 12.50 -6.94
CA GLN A 45 11.75 13.22 -7.10
C GLN A 45 12.72 13.02 -5.92
N ILE A 46 12.73 11.81 -5.36
CA ILE A 46 13.64 11.41 -4.29
C ILE A 46 14.65 10.37 -4.79
N ARG A 47 15.85 10.40 -4.21
CA ARG A 47 16.91 9.46 -4.59
C ARG A 47 16.60 8.04 -4.08
N PHE A 48 16.58 7.06 -4.99
CA PHE A 48 16.50 5.64 -4.62
C PHE A 48 17.79 5.18 -3.94
N THR A 49 17.65 4.39 -2.88
CA THR A 49 18.76 3.67 -2.26
C THR A 49 18.39 2.21 -2.01
N LYS A 50 19.39 1.31 -2.05
CA LYS A 50 19.19 -0.12 -1.75
C LYS A 50 18.67 -0.35 -0.32
N LYS A 51 18.94 0.56 0.60
CA LYS A 51 18.40 0.54 1.97
C LYS A 51 16.88 0.62 2.05
N MET A 52 16.22 1.06 0.98
CA MET A 52 14.75 1.06 0.88
C MET A 52 14.17 -0.35 0.63
N LEU A 53 14.99 -1.31 0.24
CA LEU A 53 14.58 -2.68 -0.02
C LEU A 53 14.92 -3.63 1.12
N ASN A 54 15.85 -3.26 1.98
CA ASN A 54 16.32 -4.08 3.08
C ASN A 54 16.56 -3.22 4.32
N TRP A 55 16.18 -3.73 5.48
CA TRP A 55 16.29 -3.04 6.76
C TRP A 55 16.74 -3.97 7.88
N PRO A 56 17.36 -3.44 8.94
CA PRO A 56 17.73 -4.23 10.11
C PRO A 56 16.50 -4.79 10.82
N LYS A 57 16.61 -6.01 11.32
CA LYS A 57 15.62 -6.61 12.21
C LYS A 57 15.57 -5.86 13.55
N GLY A 58 14.39 -5.74 14.12
CA GLY A 58 14.21 -5.22 15.48
C GLY A 58 13.40 -3.94 15.57
N LYS A 59 13.28 -3.45 16.78
CA LYS A 59 12.58 -2.20 17.13
C LYS A 59 13.41 -0.98 16.73
N ARG A 60 12.73 0.12 16.42
CA ARG A 60 13.36 1.41 16.15
C ARG A 60 12.87 2.43 17.15
N SER A 61 13.77 3.33 17.58
CA SER A 61 13.42 4.43 18.48
C SER A 61 12.38 5.39 17.89
N SER A 62 12.30 5.47 16.56
CA SER A 62 11.31 6.26 15.82
C SER A 62 9.92 5.62 15.74
N ASP A 63 9.78 4.35 16.15
CA ASP A 63 8.48 3.67 16.10
C ASP A 63 7.54 4.29 17.15
N GLY A 64 6.33 4.65 16.72
CA GLY A 64 5.32 5.24 17.58
C GLY A 64 4.74 4.25 18.60
N ILE A 65 3.87 4.77 19.48
CA ILE A 65 3.26 3.99 20.57
C ILE A 65 2.52 2.73 20.09
N TRP A 66 1.97 2.76 18.89
CA TRP A 66 1.25 1.64 18.28
C TRP A 66 2.15 0.48 17.85
N SER A 67 3.46 0.68 17.76
CA SER A 67 4.42 -0.36 17.38
C SER A 67 4.34 -1.59 18.30
N LYS A 68 4.09 -1.40 19.57
CA LYS A 68 3.96 -2.48 20.56
C LYS A 68 2.86 -3.49 20.20
N VAL A 69 1.81 -3.04 19.52
CA VAL A 69 0.64 -3.88 19.14
C VAL A 69 0.73 -4.36 17.71
N TRP A 70 1.09 -3.46 16.77
CA TRP A 70 0.94 -3.73 15.34
C TRP A 70 2.22 -4.19 14.63
N TYR A 71 3.42 -3.88 15.18
CA TYR A 71 4.67 -4.05 14.45
C TYR A 71 5.42 -5.37 14.72
N LYS A 72 4.85 -6.31 15.45
CA LYS A 72 5.52 -7.60 15.76
C LYS A 72 6.09 -8.31 14.52
N LYS A 73 5.31 -8.38 13.43
CA LYS A 73 5.77 -8.98 12.16
C LYS A 73 6.79 -8.09 11.45
N VAL A 74 6.61 -6.78 11.47
CA VAL A 74 7.53 -5.81 10.87
C VAL A 74 8.89 -5.84 11.58
N GLU A 75 8.90 -5.89 12.90
CA GLU A 75 10.13 -5.98 13.71
C GLU A 75 10.95 -7.25 13.43
N GLN A 76 10.31 -8.32 12.98
CA GLN A 76 10.96 -9.57 12.60
C GLN A 76 11.42 -9.59 11.13
N SER A 77 10.93 -8.66 10.31
CA SER A 77 11.24 -8.59 8.89
C SER A 77 12.56 -7.87 8.63
N THR A 78 13.18 -8.19 7.50
CA THR A 78 14.40 -7.51 6.99
C THR A 78 14.24 -7.03 5.55
N THR A 79 13.15 -7.43 4.90
CA THR A 79 12.82 -7.09 3.52
C THR A 79 11.32 -7.29 3.29
N PHE A 80 10.85 -6.97 2.09
CA PHE A 80 9.48 -7.23 1.68
C PHE A 80 9.17 -8.73 1.66
N ASN A 81 7.93 -9.09 2.05
CA ASN A 81 7.45 -10.45 1.94
C ASN A 81 7.36 -10.87 0.46
N LYS A 82 7.52 -12.16 0.19
CA LYS A 82 7.23 -12.70 -1.14
C LYS A 82 5.76 -12.50 -1.47
N TYR A 83 5.49 -12.05 -2.69
CA TYR A 83 4.12 -12.00 -3.19
C TYR A 83 3.52 -13.40 -3.21
N ARG A 84 2.33 -13.53 -2.69
CA ARG A 84 1.49 -14.74 -2.78
C ARG A 84 0.09 -14.29 -3.18
N LYS A 85 -0.40 -14.83 -4.30
CA LYS A 85 -1.79 -14.60 -4.67
C LYS A 85 -2.67 -15.38 -3.71
N GLU A 86 -3.44 -14.65 -2.90
CA GLU A 86 -4.42 -15.24 -1.99
C GLU A 86 -5.78 -15.29 -2.66
N TYR A 87 -6.40 -16.46 -2.64
CA TYR A 87 -7.79 -16.63 -3.08
C TYR A 87 -8.69 -16.58 -1.85
N ILE A 88 -9.32 -15.43 -1.65
CA ILE A 88 -10.21 -15.21 -0.51
C ILE A 88 -11.64 -15.45 -0.96
N VAL A 89 -12.33 -16.35 -0.29
CA VAL A 89 -13.79 -16.53 -0.44
C VAL A 89 -14.48 -15.54 0.47
N VAL A 90 -15.18 -14.57 -0.12
CA VAL A 90 -15.93 -13.58 0.65
C VAL A 90 -17.23 -14.22 1.15
N PRO A 91 -17.48 -14.26 2.48
CA PRO A 91 -18.75 -14.76 3.00
C PRO A 91 -19.93 -13.96 2.44
N LYS A 92 -21.03 -14.66 2.10
CA LYS A 92 -22.22 -14.05 1.46
C LYS A 92 -22.74 -12.80 2.19
N LYS A 93 -22.69 -12.79 3.52
CA LYS A 93 -23.12 -11.64 4.34
C LYS A 93 -22.32 -10.35 4.09
N TYR A 94 -21.12 -10.46 3.51
CA TYR A 94 -20.25 -9.32 3.20
C TYR A 94 -20.16 -9.01 1.69
N SER A 95 -20.87 -9.75 0.83
CA SER A 95 -20.79 -9.59 -0.62
C SER A 95 -21.09 -8.16 -1.08
N LYS A 96 -22.10 -7.51 -0.51
CA LYS A 96 -22.47 -6.13 -0.87
C LYS A 96 -21.35 -5.13 -0.56
N ILE A 97 -20.75 -5.19 0.62
CA ILE A 97 -19.67 -4.28 1.02
C ILE A 97 -18.38 -4.57 0.24
N TYR A 98 -18.15 -5.84 -0.10
CA TYR A 98 -17.04 -6.24 -0.95
C TYR A 98 -17.18 -5.65 -2.36
N ASP A 99 -18.33 -5.86 -3.01
CA ASP A 99 -18.59 -5.36 -4.37
C ASP A 99 -18.51 -3.83 -4.46
N GLU A 100 -19.04 -3.12 -3.45
CA GLU A 100 -18.92 -1.66 -3.35
C GLU A 100 -17.46 -1.23 -3.20
N SER A 101 -16.71 -1.90 -2.33
CA SER A 101 -15.30 -1.59 -2.08
C SER A 101 -14.43 -1.87 -3.31
N LEU A 102 -14.72 -2.94 -4.05
CA LEU A 102 -14.03 -3.31 -5.28
C LEU A 102 -14.16 -2.23 -6.35
N LYS A 103 -15.36 -1.62 -6.51
CA LYS A 103 -15.55 -0.51 -7.46
C LYS A 103 -14.62 0.66 -7.17
N TYR A 104 -14.48 1.05 -5.90
CA TYR A 104 -13.57 2.14 -5.51
C TYR A 104 -12.11 1.76 -5.69
N TYR A 105 -11.74 0.53 -5.33
CA TYR A 105 -10.41 -0.02 -5.54
C TYR A 105 -10.04 0.02 -7.03
N ASP A 106 -10.88 -0.53 -7.90
CA ASP A 106 -10.64 -0.60 -9.34
C ASP A 106 -10.53 0.78 -9.97
N ALA A 107 -11.37 1.73 -9.53
CA ALA A 107 -11.34 3.10 -10.02
C ALA A 107 -9.99 3.79 -9.71
N MET A 108 -9.43 3.57 -8.53
CA MET A 108 -8.11 4.10 -8.16
C MET A 108 -6.96 3.31 -8.78
N ASN A 109 -7.09 1.99 -8.87
CA ASN A 109 -6.02 1.10 -9.36
C ASN A 109 -5.64 1.36 -10.82
N LYS A 110 -6.56 1.90 -11.63
CA LYS A 110 -6.27 2.34 -13.02
C LYS A 110 -5.15 3.38 -13.12
N TYR A 111 -4.90 4.10 -12.03
CA TYR A 111 -3.87 5.16 -11.95
C TYR A 111 -2.59 4.69 -11.25
N SER A 112 -2.52 3.40 -10.87
CA SER A 112 -1.33 2.87 -10.20
C SER A 112 -0.12 2.79 -11.14
N ILE A 113 1.03 3.00 -10.57
CA ILE A 113 2.31 2.90 -11.28
C ILE A 113 2.82 1.47 -11.37
#